data_6ed8955aace31fb8a5e54ec02ba210a1
#
_entry.id   6ed8955aace31fb8a5e54ec02ba210a1
#
_cell.length_a   1.000
_cell.length_b   1.000
_cell.length_c   1.000
_cell.angle_alpha   90.00
_cell.angle_beta   90.00
_cell.angle_gamma   90.00
#
_symmetry.space_group_name_H-M   'P 1'
#
loop_
_entity.id
_entity.type
_entity.pdbx_description
1 polymer ?
#
loop_
_entity_poly.entity_id
_entity_poly.type
_entity_poly.pdbx_seq_one_letter_code
_entity_poly.pdbx_strand_id
1 'polypeptide(L)'
;MTEMSQLEKWVPELRSRFPALSRQLNGQEVAYLDGPAGTQVPQSVIDAIVHYLQHSNANRHGSFVTAEETEQLFSELQQAYAAFLGISDPGELVFGANMTTLTFAMSRALAQTWDEGDEIVLTRLDHDANVSPWRLAAEDKNVTVKWVGFDAATGRLDLEELKSQLSENTRLVAVGAASNATGGINPL
;
A
#
# COMPACT_ATOMS: atom_id res chain seq x y z
N MET A 1 16.10 22.54 21.51
CA MET A 1 16.74 21.84 20.39
C MET A 1 15.64 21.66 19.35
N THR A 2 15.80 22.28 18.18
CA THR A 2 14.80 22.24 17.11
C THR A 2 14.70 20.82 16.52
N GLU A 3 13.52 20.41 16.03
CA GLU A 3 13.28 19.10 15.37
C GLU A 3 14.34 18.77 14.30
N MET A 4 14.78 19.75 13.54
CA MET A 4 15.86 19.60 12.56
C MET A 4 17.17 19.06 13.14
N SER A 5 17.55 19.46 14.37
CA SER A 5 18.80 18.97 14.98
C SER A 5 18.75 17.52 15.45
N GLN A 6 17.56 16.94 15.63
CA GLN A 6 17.40 15.52 15.91
C GLN A 6 17.47 14.68 14.62
N LEU A 7 16.83 15.13 13.55
CA LEU A 7 16.88 14.48 12.23
C LEU A 7 18.32 14.41 11.70
N GLU A 8 19.11 15.48 11.83
CA GLU A 8 20.51 15.49 11.41
C GLU A 8 21.38 14.42 12.08
N LYS A 9 21.03 14.01 13.31
CA LYS A 9 21.75 12.92 14.02
C LYS A 9 21.29 11.53 13.60
N TRP A 10 19.99 11.35 13.34
CA TRP A 10 19.42 10.05 13.02
C TRP A 10 19.64 9.64 11.56
N VAL A 11 19.65 10.60 10.64
CA VAL A 11 19.76 10.31 9.21
C VAL A 11 21.00 9.49 8.87
N PRO A 12 22.23 9.81 9.33
CA PRO A 12 23.41 9.00 9.04
C PRO A 12 23.30 7.56 9.59
N GLU A 13 22.79 7.40 10.82
CA GLU A 13 22.59 6.10 11.43
C GLU A 13 21.56 5.27 10.66
N LEU A 14 20.41 5.86 10.31
CA LEU A 14 19.38 5.18 9.53
C LEU A 14 19.89 4.83 8.14
N ARG A 15 20.58 5.72 7.45
CA ARG A 15 21.16 5.46 6.14
C ARG A 15 22.10 4.26 6.13
N SER A 16 22.89 4.08 7.19
CA SER A 16 23.84 2.95 7.30
C SER A 16 23.14 1.58 7.35
N ARG A 17 21.85 1.53 7.68
CA ARG A 17 21.05 0.29 7.71
C ARG A 17 20.60 -0.16 6.31
N PHE A 18 20.76 0.67 5.28
CA PHE A 18 20.32 0.41 3.90
C PHE A 18 21.54 0.23 2.99
N PRO A 19 21.92 -1.01 2.64
CA PRO A 19 23.15 -1.28 1.88
C PRO A 19 23.23 -0.55 0.55
N ALA A 20 22.10 -0.42 -0.16
CA ALA A 20 22.04 0.23 -1.45
C ALA A 20 22.40 1.72 -1.41
N LEU A 21 22.24 2.39 -0.26
CA LEU A 21 22.55 3.81 -0.11
C LEU A 21 24.06 4.10 -0.09
N SER A 22 24.91 3.07 0.04
CA SER A 22 26.38 3.18 -0.11
C SER A 22 26.87 3.04 -1.56
N ARG A 23 25.94 2.77 -2.51
CA ARG A 23 26.29 2.61 -3.91
C ARG A 23 26.87 3.89 -4.50
N GLN A 24 27.94 3.74 -5.27
CA GLN A 24 28.57 4.84 -5.98
C GLN A 24 28.41 4.66 -7.50
N LEU A 25 28.27 5.78 -8.19
CA LEU A 25 28.31 5.87 -9.65
C LEU A 25 29.28 6.98 -10.03
N ASN A 26 30.31 6.65 -10.80
CA ASN A 26 31.38 7.59 -11.20
C ASN A 26 32.05 8.29 -10.01
N GLY A 27 32.23 7.58 -8.89
CA GLY A 27 32.87 8.09 -7.67
C GLY A 27 31.99 9.01 -6.81
N GLN A 28 30.70 9.13 -7.12
CA GLN A 28 29.72 9.89 -6.33
C GLN A 28 28.66 8.95 -5.76
N GLU A 29 28.17 9.24 -4.55
CA GLU A 29 27.04 8.51 -3.97
C GLU A 29 25.78 8.70 -4.80
N VAL A 30 25.03 7.61 -4.98
CA VAL A 30 23.77 7.64 -5.73
C VAL A 30 22.67 8.27 -4.86
N ALA A 31 22.00 9.28 -5.41
CA ALA A 31 20.77 9.84 -4.83
C ALA A 31 19.54 9.12 -5.40
N TYR A 32 18.81 8.43 -4.53
CA TYR A 32 17.56 7.75 -4.90
C TYR A 32 16.40 8.71 -4.71
N LEU A 33 15.89 9.28 -5.80
CA LEU A 33 14.79 10.25 -5.82
C LEU A 33 13.48 9.66 -6.36
N ASP A 34 13.48 8.38 -6.69
CA ASP A 34 12.40 7.63 -7.32
C ASP A 34 11.74 6.61 -6.35
N GLY A 35 11.59 6.99 -5.08
CA GLY A 35 10.95 6.16 -4.06
C GLY A 35 9.63 5.49 -4.51
N PRO A 36 8.75 6.16 -5.27
CA PRO A 36 7.54 5.54 -5.82
C PRO A 36 7.79 4.35 -6.75
N ALA A 37 8.92 4.32 -7.44
CA ALA A 37 9.29 3.22 -8.32
C ALA A 37 9.96 2.04 -7.58
N GLY A 38 10.48 2.27 -6.38
CA GLY A 38 11.09 1.24 -5.56
C GLY A 38 11.90 1.80 -4.39
N THR A 39 11.42 1.53 -3.18
CA THR A 39 12.11 1.92 -1.93
C THR A 39 13.27 0.97 -1.66
N GLN A 40 14.40 1.52 -1.19
CA GLN A 40 15.56 0.72 -0.80
C GLN A 40 15.23 -0.12 0.46
N VAL A 41 15.88 -1.28 0.58
CA VAL A 41 15.57 -2.30 1.59
C VAL A 41 16.63 -2.28 2.69
N PRO A 42 16.25 -2.25 3.98
CA PRO A 42 17.22 -2.33 5.07
C PRO A 42 17.84 -3.73 5.19
N GLN A 43 19.07 -3.81 5.67
CA GLN A 43 19.81 -5.07 5.81
C GLN A 43 19.05 -6.09 6.66
N SER A 44 18.38 -5.66 7.72
CA SER A 44 17.59 -6.53 8.60
C SER A 44 16.45 -7.28 7.86
N VAL A 45 15.85 -6.66 6.85
CA VAL A 45 14.82 -7.31 6.02
C VAL A 45 15.45 -8.33 5.07
N ILE A 46 16.61 -7.99 4.49
CA ILE A 46 17.37 -8.92 3.62
C ILE A 46 17.75 -10.17 4.43
N ASP A 47 18.30 -9.97 5.63
CA ASP A 47 18.74 -11.05 6.52
C ASP A 47 17.56 -11.94 6.96
N ALA A 48 16.41 -11.34 7.27
CA ALA A 48 15.20 -12.08 7.63
C ALA A 48 14.68 -12.95 6.48
N ILE A 49 14.67 -12.43 5.24
CA ILE A 49 14.29 -13.22 4.06
C ILE A 49 15.27 -14.37 3.83
N VAL A 50 16.57 -14.11 3.90
CA VAL A 50 17.61 -15.13 3.74
C VAL A 50 17.46 -16.22 4.81
N HIS A 51 17.28 -15.81 6.08
CA HIS A 51 17.09 -16.75 7.18
C HIS A 51 15.87 -17.66 6.95
N TYR A 52 14.72 -17.08 6.61
CA TYR A 52 13.50 -17.84 6.33
C TYR A 52 13.70 -18.86 5.19
N LEU A 53 14.29 -18.43 4.07
CA LEU A 53 14.53 -19.31 2.92
C LEU A 53 15.53 -20.46 3.24
N GLN A 54 16.48 -20.23 4.13
CA GLN A 54 17.48 -21.24 4.52
C GLN A 54 16.97 -22.24 5.55
N HIS A 55 16.01 -21.85 6.41
CA HIS A 55 15.68 -22.65 7.60
C HIS A 55 14.22 -23.09 7.69
N SER A 56 13.26 -22.23 7.30
CA SER A 56 11.84 -22.43 7.62
C SER A 56 10.91 -22.38 6.41
N ASN A 57 11.45 -22.40 5.18
CA ASN A 57 10.65 -22.27 3.96
C ASN A 57 9.69 -23.44 3.76
N ALA A 58 8.42 -23.28 4.14
CA ALA A 58 7.38 -24.29 4.04
C ALA A 58 5.99 -23.67 3.85
N ASN A 59 5.05 -24.49 3.36
CA ASN A 59 3.64 -24.16 3.43
C ASN A 59 3.13 -24.20 4.87
N ARG A 60 2.12 -23.40 5.17
CA ARG A 60 1.40 -23.38 6.45
C ARG A 60 0.53 -24.62 6.64
N HIS A 61 0.03 -24.81 7.87
CA HIS A 61 -0.93 -25.86 8.23
C HIS A 61 -0.38 -27.30 8.15
N GLY A 62 0.92 -27.48 8.12
CA GLY A 62 1.56 -28.78 8.27
C GLY A 62 1.92 -29.07 9.75
N SER A 63 2.02 -30.35 10.12
CA SER A 63 2.45 -30.83 11.45
C SER A 63 3.93 -31.20 11.50
N PHE A 64 4.76 -30.44 10.81
CA PHE A 64 6.20 -30.60 10.79
C PHE A 64 6.91 -29.28 11.09
N VAL A 65 8.13 -29.35 11.62
CA VAL A 65 8.84 -28.20 12.23
C VAL A 65 8.80 -26.92 11.38
N THR A 66 9.18 -27.01 10.10
CA THR A 66 9.24 -25.81 9.24
C THR A 66 7.86 -25.20 8.94
N ALA A 67 6.80 -26.00 8.92
CA ALA A 67 5.44 -25.49 8.78
C ALA A 67 4.94 -24.81 10.06
N GLU A 68 5.28 -25.36 11.23
CA GLU A 68 4.97 -24.78 12.54
C GLU A 68 5.70 -23.44 12.72
N GLU A 69 6.99 -23.36 12.37
CA GLU A 69 7.78 -22.11 12.38
C GLU A 69 7.19 -21.06 11.44
N THR A 70 6.75 -21.47 10.25
CA THR A 70 6.08 -20.55 9.29
C THR A 70 4.73 -20.05 9.82
N GLU A 71 3.96 -20.92 10.48
CA GLU A 71 2.69 -20.54 11.10
C GLU A 71 2.90 -19.54 12.23
N GLN A 72 3.90 -19.78 13.08
CA GLN A 72 4.27 -18.88 14.17
C GLN A 72 4.69 -17.51 13.62
N LEU A 73 5.59 -17.47 12.63
CA LEU A 73 6.03 -16.25 11.98
C LEU A 73 4.85 -15.45 11.42
N PHE A 74 3.89 -16.14 10.78
CA PHE A 74 2.71 -15.48 10.22
C PHE A 74 1.80 -14.90 11.31
N SER A 75 1.62 -15.61 12.41
CA SER A 75 0.86 -15.12 13.57
C SER A 75 1.50 -13.88 14.19
N GLU A 76 2.82 -13.89 14.39
CA GLU A 76 3.57 -12.74 14.90
C GLU A 76 3.46 -11.53 13.95
N LEU A 77 3.54 -11.76 12.64
CA LEU A 77 3.36 -10.75 11.61
C LEU A 77 1.97 -10.11 11.68
N GLN A 78 0.91 -10.93 11.78
CA GLN A 78 -0.46 -10.42 11.90
C GLN A 78 -0.62 -9.54 13.16
N GLN A 79 -0.12 -9.98 14.31
CA GLN A 79 -0.17 -9.22 15.56
C GLN A 79 0.59 -7.88 15.45
N ALA A 80 1.80 -7.91 14.88
CA ALA A 80 2.60 -6.71 14.70
C ALA A 80 1.91 -5.68 13.79
N TYR A 81 1.36 -6.13 12.67
CA TYR A 81 0.65 -5.23 11.76
C TYR A 81 -0.71 -4.76 12.31
N ALA A 82 -1.42 -5.59 13.05
CA ALA A 82 -2.64 -5.16 13.74
C ALA A 82 -2.34 -4.03 14.73
N ALA A 83 -1.29 -4.19 15.55
CA ALA A 83 -0.85 -3.15 16.47
C ALA A 83 -0.41 -1.86 15.74
N PHE A 84 0.34 -1.99 14.63
CA PHE A 84 0.80 -0.85 13.83
C PHE A 84 -0.36 -0.07 13.19
N LEU A 85 -1.40 -0.77 12.72
CA LEU A 85 -2.55 -0.17 12.04
C LEU A 85 -3.70 0.19 13.02
N GLY A 86 -3.58 -0.13 14.31
CA GLY A 86 -4.63 0.10 15.31
C GLY A 86 -5.85 -0.81 15.14
N ILE A 87 -5.67 -2.00 14.56
CA ILE A 87 -6.72 -3.00 14.34
C ILE A 87 -6.81 -3.88 15.58
N SER A 88 -8.02 -4.11 16.07
CA SER A 88 -8.27 -4.90 17.29
C SER A 88 -8.22 -6.41 17.04
N ASP A 89 -8.69 -6.87 15.89
CA ASP A 89 -8.69 -8.28 15.50
C ASP A 89 -7.67 -8.54 14.37
N PRO A 90 -6.57 -9.25 14.64
CA PRO A 90 -5.61 -9.62 13.61
C PRO A 90 -6.21 -10.41 12.43
N GLY A 91 -7.36 -11.05 12.63
CA GLY A 91 -8.10 -11.76 11.58
C GLY A 91 -8.66 -10.86 10.48
N GLU A 92 -8.77 -9.55 10.72
CA GLU A 92 -9.16 -8.55 9.72
C GLU A 92 -8.05 -8.21 8.73
N LEU A 93 -6.81 -8.71 8.96
CA LEU A 93 -5.66 -8.46 8.10
C LEU A 93 -5.49 -9.54 7.05
N VAL A 94 -5.39 -9.10 5.81
CA VAL A 94 -5.09 -9.96 4.66
C VAL A 94 -3.76 -9.53 4.04
N PHE A 95 -2.84 -10.47 3.92
CA PHE A 95 -1.56 -10.26 3.25
C PHE A 95 -1.58 -10.82 1.83
N GLY A 96 -0.92 -10.15 0.91
CA GLY A 96 -0.77 -10.57 -0.48
C GLY A 96 0.56 -10.12 -1.07
N ALA A 97 0.83 -10.54 -2.29
CA ALA A 97 2.11 -10.28 -2.95
C ALA A 97 2.38 -8.77 -3.16
N ASN A 98 1.34 -7.99 -3.40
CA ASN A 98 1.40 -6.54 -3.58
C ASN A 98 -0.02 -5.93 -3.58
N MET A 99 -0.11 -4.60 -3.47
CA MET A 99 -1.36 -3.87 -3.48
C MET A 99 -2.20 -4.16 -4.73
N THR A 100 -1.60 -4.16 -5.91
CA THR A 100 -2.32 -4.37 -7.18
C THR A 100 -3.08 -5.70 -7.17
N THR A 101 -2.41 -6.79 -6.79
CA THR A 101 -3.02 -8.13 -6.70
C THR A 101 -4.14 -8.16 -5.67
N LEU A 102 -3.93 -7.54 -4.50
CA LEU A 102 -4.94 -7.47 -3.44
C LEU A 102 -6.16 -6.66 -3.89
N THR A 103 -5.96 -5.50 -4.54
CA THR A 103 -7.07 -4.67 -5.04
C THR A 103 -7.85 -5.40 -6.14
N PHE A 104 -7.18 -6.14 -7.04
CA PHE A 104 -7.87 -6.98 -8.01
C PHE A 104 -8.71 -8.07 -7.36
N ALA A 105 -8.21 -8.75 -6.32
CA ALA A 105 -8.98 -9.75 -5.60
C ALA A 105 -10.18 -9.12 -4.89
N MET A 106 -9.97 -8.00 -4.18
CA MET A 106 -11.02 -7.27 -3.47
C MET A 106 -12.08 -6.72 -4.41
N SER A 107 -11.68 -6.12 -5.54
CA SER A 107 -12.64 -5.57 -6.51
C SER A 107 -13.56 -6.65 -7.09
N ARG A 108 -13.02 -7.84 -7.40
CA ARG A 108 -13.81 -8.97 -7.87
C ARG A 108 -14.78 -9.50 -6.81
N ALA A 109 -14.35 -9.52 -5.53
CA ALA A 109 -15.20 -9.95 -4.42
C ALA A 109 -16.34 -8.96 -4.17
N LEU A 110 -16.03 -7.65 -4.04
CA LEU A 110 -17.05 -6.62 -3.78
C LEU A 110 -18.02 -6.45 -4.95
N ALA A 111 -17.55 -6.56 -6.19
CA ALA A 111 -18.41 -6.46 -7.35
C ALA A 111 -19.48 -7.57 -7.43
N GLN A 112 -19.37 -8.66 -6.64
CA GLN A 112 -20.47 -9.63 -6.55
C GLN A 112 -21.73 -9.06 -5.86
N THR A 113 -21.60 -7.97 -5.13
CA THR A 113 -22.71 -7.28 -4.43
C THR A 113 -23.27 -6.09 -5.21
N TRP A 114 -22.76 -5.82 -6.41
CA TRP A 114 -23.16 -4.67 -7.23
C TRP A 114 -24.20 -5.08 -8.28
N ASP A 115 -25.16 -4.18 -8.50
CA ASP A 115 -26.23 -4.31 -9.48
C ASP A 115 -26.16 -3.21 -10.55
N GLU A 116 -26.84 -3.42 -11.66
CA GLU A 116 -27.00 -2.39 -12.70
C GLU A 116 -27.68 -1.14 -12.13
N GLY A 117 -27.09 0.04 -12.39
CA GLY A 117 -27.52 1.32 -11.83
C GLY A 117 -26.75 1.75 -10.59
N ASP A 118 -25.95 0.87 -10.00
CA ASP A 118 -25.01 1.25 -8.96
C ASP A 118 -23.88 2.13 -9.52
N GLU A 119 -23.19 2.83 -8.61
CA GLU A 119 -22.15 3.78 -8.93
C GLU A 119 -20.92 3.55 -8.07
N ILE A 120 -19.73 3.75 -8.64
CA ILE A 120 -18.48 3.87 -7.88
C ILE A 120 -17.80 5.19 -8.18
N VAL A 121 -17.08 5.72 -7.19
CA VAL A 121 -16.34 6.98 -7.32
C VAL A 121 -14.85 6.68 -7.29
N LEU A 122 -14.14 7.10 -8.32
CA LEU A 122 -12.68 6.98 -8.46
C LEU A 122 -12.06 8.37 -8.59
N THR A 123 -10.76 8.48 -8.30
CA THR A 123 -10.05 9.73 -8.45
C THR A 123 -9.04 9.71 -9.59
N ARG A 124 -8.73 10.89 -10.13
CA ARG A 124 -7.67 11.07 -11.15
C ARG A 124 -6.28 11.26 -10.53
N LEU A 125 -6.19 11.31 -9.19
CA LEU A 125 -4.93 11.48 -8.45
C LEU A 125 -4.37 10.14 -7.98
N ASP A 126 -5.17 9.10 -7.95
CA ASP A 126 -4.78 7.78 -7.44
C ASP A 126 -3.80 7.05 -8.37
N HIS A 127 -2.98 6.20 -7.74
CA HIS A 127 -2.19 5.22 -8.46
C HIS A 127 -3.10 4.23 -9.20
N ASP A 128 -2.70 3.79 -10.39
CA ASP A 128 -3.51 2.88 -11.23
C ASP A 128 -3.93 1.58 -10.54
N ALA A 129 -3.15 1.09 -9.58
CA ALA A 129 -3.51 -0.06 -8.75
C ALA A 129 -4.77 0.17 -7.89
N ASN A 130 -5.16 1.43 -7.63
CA ASN A 130 -6.41 1.81 -6.96
C ASN A 130 -7.46 2.37 -7.94
N VAL A 131 -7.27 2.21 -9.23
CA VAL A 131 -8.17 2.70 -10.28
C VAL A 131 -8.61 1.54 -11.18
N SER A 132 -7.66 0.94 -11.90
CA SER A 132 -7.97 -0.06 -12.92
C SER A 132 -8.72 -1.30 -12.39
N PRO A 133 -8.40 -1.86 -11.22
CA PRO A 133 -9.16 -3.01 -10.71
C PRO A 133 -10.64 -2.70 -10.48
N TRP A 134 -10.93 -1.52 -9.93
CA TRP A 134 -12.30 -1.07 -9.67
C TRP A 134 -13.05 -0.76 -10.96
N ARG A 135 -12.40 -0.03 -11.88
CA ARG A 135 -12.98 0.30 -13.18
C ARG A 135 -13.35 -0.94 -13.98
N LEU A 136 -12.45 -1.93 -14.05
CA LEU A 136 -12.72 -3.19 -14.76
C LEU A 136 -13.85 -3.99 -14.11
N ALA A 137 -13.90 -4.04 -12.76
CA ALA A 137 -14.97 -4.68 -12.04
C ALA A 137 -16.34 -4.00 -12.28
N ALA A 138 -16.35 -2.67 -12.35
CA ALA A 138 -17.55 -1.89 -12.66
C ALA A 138 -18.01 -2.12 -14.11
N GLU A 139 -17.08 -2.17 -15.07
CA GLU A 139 -17.38 -2.50 -16.48
C GLU A 139 -18.03 -3.87 -16.63
N ASP A 140 -17.49 -4.90 -15.95
CA ASP A 140 -18.03 -6.26 -15.96
C ASP A 140 -19.48 -6.35 -15.38
N LYS A 141 -19.89 -5.36 -14.58
CA LYS A 141 -21.18 -5.31 -13.89
C LYS A 141 -22.13 -4.24 -14.41
N ASN A 142 -21.76 -3.50 -15.43
CA ASN A 142 -22.50 -2.34 -15.92
C ASN A 142 -22.76 -1.26 -14.85
N VAL A 143 -21.80 -1.09 -13.92
CA VAL A 143 -21.82 -0.08 -12.85
C VAL A 143 -21.20 1.18 -13.37
N THR A 144 -21.80 2.32 -13.03
CA THR A 144 -21.32 3.64 -13.47
C THR A 144 -20.09 4.08 -12.68
N VAL A 145 -19.02 4.47 -13.40
CA VAL A 145 -17.81 5.04 -12.78
C VAL A 145 -17.91 6.58 -12.83
N LYS A 146 -17.91 7.20 -11.66
CA LYS A 146 -17.80 8.64 -11.48
C LYS A 146 -16.36 9.03 -11.14
N TRP A 147 -15.92 10.19 -11.62
CA TRP A 147 -14.55 10.62 -11.48
C TRP A 147 -14.44 11.93 -10.70
N VAL A 148 -13.47 11.98 -9.80
CA VAL A 148 -13.10 13.19 -9.06
C VAL A 148 -11.75 13.69 -9.57
N GLY A 149 -11.67 14.97 -9.89
CA GLY A 149 -10.47 15.66 -10.30
C GLY A 149 -9.56 16.01 -9.12
N PHE A 150 -8.49 16.72 -9.43
CA PHE A 150 -7.59 17.29 -8.43
C PHE A 150 -7.11 18.67 -8.91
N ASP A 151 -6.78 19.53 -7.96
CA ASP A 151 -6.14 20.80 -8.23
C ASP A 151 -4.67 20.59 -8.65
N ALA A 152 -4.35 20.90 -9.89
CA ALA A 152 -3.01 20.75 -10.44
C ALA A 152 -1.94 21.65 -9.75
N ALA A 153 -2.36 22.77 -9.13
CA ALA A 153 -1.45 23.66 -8.43
C ALA A 153 -1.04 23.14 -7.06
N THR A 154 -1.94 22.46 -6.36
CA THR A 154 -1.72 21.94 -5.02
C THR A 154 -1.45 20.43 -4.99
N GLY A 155 -1.82 19.70 -6.04
CA GLY A 155 -1.75 18.24 -6.12
C GLY A 155 -2.72 17.53 -5.16
N ARG A 156 -3.83 18.18 -4.78
CA ARG A 156 -4.82 17.66 -3.84
C ARG A 156 -6.16 17.42 -4.52
N LEU A 157 -6.92 16.47 -3.98
CA LEU A 157 -8.29 16.22 -4.44
C LEU A 157 -9.20 17.39 -4.16
N ASP A 158 -10.16 17.60 -5.05
CA ASP A 158 -11.31 18.48 -4.83
C ASP A 158 -12.36 17.73 -4.01
N LEU A 159 -12.44 18.04 -2.71
CA LEU A 159 -13.37 17.38 -1.80
C LEU A 159 -14.82 17.82 -2.02
N GLU A 160 -15.07 19.01 -2.54
CA GLU A 160 -16.42 19.44 -2.85
C GLU A 160 -16.93 18.72 -4.11
N GLU A 161 -16.06 18.52 -5.11
CA GLU A 161 -16.38 17.65 -6.24
C GLU A 161 -16.63 16.21 -5.75
N LEU A 162 -15.76 15.65 -4.87
CA LEU A 162 -15.96 14.31 -4.30
C LEU A 162 -17.34 14.17 -3.67
N LYS A 163 -17.72 15.10 -2.79
CA LYS A 163 -19.05 15.10 -2.15
C LYS A 163 -20.18 15.18 -3.16
N SER A 164 -20.03 15.99 -4.21
CA SER A 164 -21.04 16.16 -5.25
C SER A 164 -21.27 14.91 -6.09
N GLN A 165 -20.26 14.02 -6.17
CA GLN A 165 -20.35 12.74 -6.91
C GLN A 165 -21.08 11.65 -6.11
N LEU A 166 -21.25 11.81 -4.80
CA LEU A 166 -21.91 10.81 -3.96
C LEU A 166 -23.44 10.84 -4.15
N SER A 167 -24.05 9.68 -4.22
CA SER A 167 -25.49 9.49 -4.31
C SER A 167 -25.93 8.26 -3.49
N GLU A 168 -27.23 8.00 -3.42
CA GLU A 168 -27.78 6.78 -2.78
C GLU A 168 -27.35 5.50 -3.51
N ASN A 169 -26.95 5.59 -4.77
CA ASN A 169 -26.46 4.47 -5.56
C ASN A 169 -24.95 4.24 -5.42
N THR A 170 -24.24 5.11 -4.72
CA THR A 170 -22.78 4.95 -4.53
C THR A 170 -22.47 3.75 -3.63
N ARG A 171 -21.75 2.75 -4.16
CA ARG A 171 -21.34 1.54 -3.45
C ARG A 171 -19.91 1.55 -2.99
N LEU A 172 -19.06 2.31 -3.68
CA LEU A 172 -17.63 2.38 -3.37
C LEU A 172 -17.08 3.77 -3.67
N VAL A 173 -16.18 4.21 -2.80
CA VAL A 173 -15.27 5.33 -3.06
C VAL A 173 -13.85 4.79 -2.92
N ALA A 174 -13.08 4.76 -4.01
CA ALA A 174 -11.68 4.42 -3.97
C ALA A 174 -10.83 5.68 -4.02
N VAL A 175 -10.13 5.97 -2.92
CA VAL A 175 -9.36 7.19 -2.73
C VAL A 175 -8.09 6.94 -1.94
N GLY A 176 -6.96 7.44 -2.43
CA GLY A 176 -5.68 7.38 -1.74
C GLY A 176 -5.54 8.49 -0.70
N ALA A 177 -5.02 8.16 0.48
CA ALA A 177 -4.72 9.15 1.52
C ALA A 177 -3.61 10.12 1.10
N ALA A 178 -2.67 9.66 0.26
CA ALA A 178 -1.59 10.49 -0.29
C ALA A 178 -1.23 10.02 -1.70
N SER A 179 -0.86 10.97 -2.56
CA SER A 179 -0.43 10.67 -3.92
C SER A 179 1.04 10.25 -3.97
N ASN A 180 1.31 9.12 -4.60
CA ASN A 180 2.68 8.67 -4.87
C ASN A 180 3.40 9.52 -5.92
N ALA A 181 2.67 10.28 -6.75
CA ALA A 181 3.24 11.11 -7.80
C ALA A 181 3.54 12.54 -7.34
N THR A 182 2.59 13.17 -6.62
CA THR A 182 2.71 14.57 -6.21
C THR A 182 3.17 14.75 -4.75
N GLY A 183 3.06 13.70 -3.92
CA GLY A 183 3.28 13.80 -2.48
C GLY A 183 2.18 14.54 -1.73
N GLY A 184 1.12 14.99 -2.41
CA GLY A 184 -0.03 15.64 -1.80
C GLY A 184 -0.77 14.69 -0.86
N ILE A 185 -1.04 15.14 0.38
CA ILE A 185 -1.85 14.43 1.37
C ILE A 185 -3.28 14.94 1.26
N ASN A 186 -4.22 14.02 1.08
CA ASN A 186 -5.64 14.36 1.00
C ASN A 186 -6.25 14.48 2.41
N PRO A 187 -7.05 15.50 2.69
CA PRO A 187 -7.67 15.71 4.00
C PRO A 187 -8.97 14.89 4.12
N LEU A 188 -8.82 13.56 4.15
CA LEU A 188 -9.92 12.58 4.20
C LEU A 188 -10.47 12.43 5.62
#